data_e1a1c43d4b802fed44d44251cbb6565d
#
_entry.id   e1a1c43d4b802fed44d44251cbb6565d
#
_cell.length_a   1.000
_cell.length_b   1.000
_cell.length_c   1.000
_cell.angle_alpha   90.00
_cell.angle_beta   90.00
_cell.angle_gamma   90.00
#
_symmetry.space_group_name_H-M   'P 1'
#
loop_
_entity.id
_entity.type
_entity.pdbx_description
1 polymer ?
#
loop_
_entity_poly.entity_id
_entity_poly.type
_entity_poly.pdbx_seq_one_letter_code
_entity_poly.pdbx_strand_id
1 'polypeptide(L)'
;MKIGGVIRKYRKEIGITQEEMANRLGVTTPAVNKWENGNSNPDIELLSPIARLLNISLDTLLSYRETLTSAEIEEIIKKMDKMISEEGYEKTYEWALGIVNEYPNCSTLIWQVAVILDARRLTGECEEPDKYDKQINTWYE
;
A
#
# COMPACT_ATOMS: atom_id res chain seq x y z
N MET A 1 -0.18 1.52 7.34
CA MET A 1 -1.18 1.85 8.40
C MET A 1 -2.19 2.82 7.82
N LYS A 2 -3.47 2.63 8.10
CA LYS A 2 -4.52 3.57 7.65
C LYS A 2 -4.43 4.90 8.41
N ILE A 3 -4.85 5.99 7.80
CA ILE A 3 -4.75 7.35 8.33
C ILE A 3 -5.27 7.48 9.79
N GLY A 4 -6.39 6.85 10.12
CA GLY A 4 -6.95 6.88 11.47
C GLY A 4 -6.03 6.27 12.52
N GLY A 5 -5.35 5.18 12.20
CA GLY A 5 -4.35 4.56 13.07
C GLY A 5 -3.13 5.45 13.27
N VAL A 6 -2.69 6.15 12.24
CA VAL A 6 -1.58 7.12 12.31
C VAL A 6 -1.97 8.30 13.21
N ILE A 7 -3.15 8.88 13.01
CA ILE A 7 -3.67 9.98 13.84
C ILE A 7 -3.68 9.56 15.31
N ARG A 8 -4.28 8.41 15.62
CA ARG A 8 -4.37 7.91 17.00
C ARG A 8 -3.01 7.69 17.64
N LYS A 9 -2.07 7.08 16.90
CA LYS A 9 -0.71 6.82 17.37
C LYS A 9 -0.01 8.12 17.77
N TYR A 10 0.09 9.07 16.85
CA TYR A 10 0.83 10.31 17.09
C TYR A 10 0.13 11.26 18.05
N ARG A 11 -1.22 11.28 18.06
CA ARG A 11 -1.97 12.02 19.09
C ARG A 11 -1.61 11.55 20.50
N LYS A 12 -1.56 10.23 20.71
CA LYS A 12 -1.16 9.64 21.99
C LYS A 12 0.29 9.92 22.34
N GLU A 13 1.19 9.89 21.37
CA GLU A 13 2.61 10.19 21.58
C GLU A 13 2.83 11.64 22.05
N ILE A 14 2.09 12.61 21.51
CA ILE A 14 2.16 14.00 21.98
C ILE A 14 1.31 14.27 23.23
N GLY A 15 0.54 13.29 23.70
CA GLY A 15 -0.17 13.33 24.98
C GLY A 15 -1.45 14.18 24.99
N ILE A 16 -2.10 14.41 23.86
CA ILE A 16 -3.38 15.14 23.79
C ILE A 16 -4.57 14.21 23.67
N THR A 17 -5.72 14.66 24.19
CA THR A 17 -7.00 13.96 24.09
C THR A 17 -7.64 14.18 22.70
N GLN A 18 -8.63 13.36 22.35
CA GLN A 18 -9.45 13.59 21.17
C GLN A 18 -10.15 14.95 21.21
N GLU A 19 -10.63 15.36 22.38
CA GLU A 19 -11.28 16.67 22.60
C GLU A 19 -10.29 17.82 22.34
N GLU A 20 -9.09 17.75 22.90
CA GLU A 20 -8.05 18.76 22.68
C GLU A 20 -7.66 18.86 21.22
N MET A 21 -7.51 17.71 20.54
CA MET A 21 -7.24 17.68 19.10
C MET A 21 -8.38 18.33 18.30
N ALA A 22 -9.63 17.97 18.61
CA ALA A 22 -10.81 18.53 17.97
C ALA A 22 -10.87 20.06 18.12
N ASN A 23 -10.64 20.56 19.34
CA ASN A 23 -10.63 21.99 19.64
C ASN A 23 -9.55 22.74 18.83
N ARG A 24 -8.36 22.18 18.74
CA ARG A 24 -7.24 22.79 17.99
C ARG A 24 -7.47 22.81 16.48
N LEU A 25 -8.19 21.82 15.95
CA LEU A 25 -8.49 21.71 14.53
C LEU A 25 -9.81 22.38 14.13
N GLY A 26 -10.60 22.85 15.09
CA GLY A 26 -11.92 23.45 14.82
C GLY A 26 -12.96 22.44 14.35
N VAL A 27 -12.85 21.19 14.78
CA VAL A 27 -13.78 20.09 14.48
C VAL A 27 -14.43 19.55 15.76
N THR A 28 -15.37 18.62 15.62
CA THR A 28 -16.02 17.99 16.76
C THR A 28 -15.22 16.79 17.27
N THR A 29 -15.33 16.48 18.57
CA THR A 29 -14.72 15.28 19.17
C THR A 29 -15.21 13.99 18.48
N PRO A 30 -16.52 13.81 18.18
CA PRO A 30 -16.99 12.66 17.42
C PRO A 30 -16.33 12.52 16.04
N ALA A 31 -15.97 13.63 15.36
CA ALA A 31 -15.26 13.58 14.08
C ALA A 31 -13.89 12.93 14.25
N VAL A 32 -13.10 13.36 15.24
CA VAL A 32 -11.79 12.77 15.54
C VAL A 32 -11.93 11.29 15.88
N ASN A 33 -12.92 10.92 16.69
CA ASN A 33 -13.20 9.54 17.02
C ASN A 33 -13.50 8.67 15.78
N LYS A 34 -14.34 9.17 14.88
CA LYS A 34 -14.65 8.47 13.62
C LYS A 34 -13.43 8.28 12.74
N TRP A 35 -12.53 9.27 12.66
CA TRP A 35 -11.28 9.14 11.91
C TRP A 35 -10.41 8.02 12.50
N GLU A 36 -10.20 8.04 13.82
CA GLU A 36 -9.35 7.05 14.51
C GLU A 36 -9.90 5.61 14.41
N ASN A 37 -11.22 5.45 14.31
CA ASN A 37 -11.86 4.16 14.16
C ASN A 37 -12.05 3.72 12.71
N GLY A 38 -11.66 4.57 11.73
CA GLY A 38 -11.78 4.26 10.31
C GLY A 38 -13.20 4.36 9.75
N ASN A 39 -14.15 4.98 10.48
CA ASN A 39 -15.53 5.16 10.05
C ASN A 39 -15.70 6.35 9.09
N SER A 40 -14.77 7.29 9.10
CA SER A 40 -14.68 8.41 8.17
C SER A 40 -13.24 8.88 8.05
N ASN A 41 -12.96 9.70 7.04
CA ASN A 41 -11.66 10.31 6.85
C ASN A 41 -11.75 11.82 7.12
N PRO A 42 -10.64 12.46 7.53
CA PRO A 42 -10.57 13.92 7.56
C PRO A 42 -10.79 14.51 6.17
N ASP A 43 -11.37 15.70 6.12
CA ASP A 43 -11.42 16.47 4.89
C ASP A 43 -9.99 16.78 4.41
N ILE A 44 -9.80 16.87 3.11
CA ILE A 44 -8.48 17.09 2.51
C ILE A 44 -7.82 18.38 3.04
N GLU A 45 -8.61 19.41 3.30
CA GLU A 45 -8.13 20.69 3.85
C GLU A 45 -7.59 20.58 5.28
N LEU A 46 -7.99 19.54 6.02
CA LEU A 46 -7.53 19.29 7.38
C LEU A 46 -6.22 18.50 7.45
N LEU A 47 -5.78 17.87 6.36
CA LEU A 47 -4.59 17.02 6.36
C LEU A 47 -3.33 17.78 6.77
N SER A 48 -3.10 18.97 6.23
CA SER A 48 -1.95 19.81 6.61
C SER A 48 -2.04 20.30 8.06
N PRO A 49 -3.18 20.83 8.56
CA PRO A 49 -3.34 21.14 9.97
C PRO A 49 -3.11 19.95 10.90
N ILE A 50 -3.61 18.78 10.57
CA ILE A 50 -3.38 17.54 11.35
C ILE A 50 -1.89 17.20 11.40
N ALA A 51 -1.23 17.18 10.26
CA ALA A 51 0.20 16.88 10.16
C ALA A 51 1.05 17.86 11.01
N ARG A 52 0.75 19.14 10.94
CA ARG A 52 1.43 20.16 11.76
C ARG A 52 1.16 19.98 13.25
N LEU A 53 -0.08 19.72 13.64
CA LEU A 53 -0.44 19.51 15.05
C LEU A 53 0.28 18.28 15.62
N LEU A 54 0.35 17.20 14.85
CA LEU A 54 1.00 15.96 15.26
C LEU A 54 2.52 15.99 15.07
N ASN A 55 3.07 17.06 14.49
CA ASN A 55 4.48 17.22 14.16
C ASN A 55 5.04 16.09 13.29
N ILE A 56 4.29 15.72 12.29
CA ILE A 56 4.66 14.72 11.28
C ILE A 56 4.53 15.28 9.87
N SER A 57 5.16 14.64 8.90
CA SER A 57 4.98 14.96 7.49
C SER A 57 3.63 14.44 6.96
N LEU A 58 3.16 15.00 5.83
CA LEU A 58 2.01 14.44 5.12
C LEU A 58 2.27 13.01 4.64
N ASP A 59 3.50 12.69 4.24
CA ASP A 59 3.88 11.34 3.84
C ASP A 59 3.69 10.35 5.00
N THR A 60 4.10 10.73 6.21
CA THR A 60 3.87 9.93 7.41
C THR A 60 2.39 9.81 7.74
N LEU A 61 1.64 10.92 7.66
CA LEU A 61 0.20 10.92 7.95
C LEU A 61 -0.58 9.99 7.01
N LEU A 62 -0.23 10.02 5.73
CA LEU A 62 -0.90 9.22 4.68
C LEU A 62 -0.24 7.86 4.46
N SER A 63 0.81 7.54 5.21
CA SER A 63 1.61 6.33 5.02
C SER A 63 2.13 6.18 3.58
N TYR A 64 2.46 7.31 2.93
CA TYR A 64 2.96 7.31 1.56
C TYR A 64 4.39 6.78 1.51
N ARG A 65 4.61 5.84 0.59
CA ARG A 65 5.94 5.38 0.21
C ARG A 65 5.95 5.13 -1.30
N GLU A 66 7.01 5.57 -1.94
CA GLU A 66 7.21 5.38 -3.37
C GLU A 66 7.62 3.94 -3.71
N THR A 67 8.39 3.33 -2.81
CA THR A 67 8.94 1.97 -2.99
C THR A 67 8.68 1.08 -1.79
N LEU A 68 8.81 -0.21 -2.00
CA LEU A 68 8.74 -1.23 -0.96
C LEU A 68 10.14 -1.60 -0.45
N THR A 69 10.23 -2.05 0.79
CA THR A 69 11.46 -2.63 1.36
C THR A 69 11.75 -4.00 0.77
N SER A 70 13.00 -4.45 0.85
CA SER A 70 13.39 -5.80 0.40
C SER A 70 12.57 -6.90 1.09
N ALA A 71 12.32 -6.76 2.40
CA ALA A 71 11.51 -7.73 3.15
C ALA A 71 10.06 -7.81 2.65
N GLU A 72 9.45 -6.66 2.35
CA GLU A 72 8.10 -6.60 1.80
C GLU A 72 8.02 -7.21 0.40
N ILE A 73 9.03 -6.97 -0.43
CA ILE A 73 9.13 -7.59 -1.76
C ILE A 73 9.26 -9.12 -1.64
N GLU A 74 10.10 -9.62 -0.72
CA GLU A 74 10.22 -11.06 -0.45
C GLU A 74 8.89 -11.68 -0.04
N GLU A 75 8.11 -11.03 0.82
CA GLU A 75 6.78 -11.49 1.23
C GLU A 75 5.82 -11.57 0.02
N ILE A 76 5.87 -10.59 -0.87
CA ILE A 76 5.07 -10.58 -2.11
C ILE A 76 5.47 -11.75 -3.00
N ILE A 77 6.77 -11.98 -3.21
CA ILE A 77 7.27 -13.08 -4.04
C ILE A 77 6.88 -14.45 -3.47
N LYS A 78 7.01 -14.65 -2.15
CA LYS A 78 6.55 -15.88 -1.48
C LYS A 78 5.05 -16.11 -1.67
N LYS A 79 4.26 -15.05 -1.56
CA LYS A 79 2.81 -15.13 -1.78
C LYS A 79 2.49 -15.47 -3.23
N MET A 80 3.21 -14.93 -4.20
CA MET A 80 3.06 -15.28 -5.62
C MET A 80 3.31 -16.76 -5.86
N ASP A 81 4.41 -17.32 -5.36
CA ASP A 81 4.74 -18.74 -5.49
C ASP A 81 3.64 -19.62 -4.93
N LYS A 82 3.10 -19.28 -3.78
CA LYS A 82 1.98 -19.99 -3.16
C LYS A 82 0.70 -19.89 -3.99
N MET A 83 0.36 -18.67 -4.45
CA MET A 83 -0.84 -18.43 -5.26
C MET A 83 -0.80 -19.17 -6.60
N ILE A 84 0.35 -19.25 -7.27
CA ILE A 84 0.49 -20.00 -8.53
C ILE A 84 0.11 -21.47 -8.30
N SER A 85 0.57 -22.06 -7.22
CA SER A 85 0.29 -23.47 -6.88
C SER A 85 -1.15 -23.72 -6.43
N GLU A 86 -1.76 -22.79 -5.70
CA GLU A 86 -3.10 -22.96 -5.09
C GLU A 86 -4.24 -22.38 -5.94
N GLU A 87 -4.03 -21.27 -6.62
CA GLU A 87 -5.07 -20.51 -7.30
C GLU A 87 -4.86 -20.39 -8.82
N GLY A 88 -3.68 -20.77 -9.31
CA GLY A 88 -3.31 -20.73 -10.71
C GLY A 88 -2.60 -19.47 -11.16
N TYR A 89 -2.04 -19.56 -12.37
CA TYR A 89 -1.20 -18.48 -12.95
C TYR A 89 -1.98 -17.19 -13.20
N GLU A 90 -3.15 -17.27 -13.81
CA GLU A 90 -3.94 -16.10 -14.23
C GLU A 90 -4.33 -15.21 -13.03
N LYS A 91 -4.82 -15.80 -11.95
CA LYS A 91 -5.16 -15.07 -10.73
C LYS A 91 -3.95 -14.42 -10.08
N THR A 92 -2.83 -15.14 -10.05
CA THR A 92 -1.57 -14.61 -9.52
C THR A 92 -1.07 -13.45 -10.36
N TYR A 93 -1.15 -13.55 -11.68
CA TYR A 93 -0.78 -12.48 -12.60
C TYR A 93 -1.63 -11.22 -12.35
N GLU A 94 -2.95 -11.34 -12.25
CA GLU A 94 -3.84 -10.21 -11.99
C GLU A 94 -3.55 -9.54 -10.63
N TRP A 95 -3.32 -10.35 -9.61
CA TRP A 95 -2.95 -9.84 -8.29
C TRP A 95 -1.60 -9.10 -8.33
N ALA A 96 -0.60 -9.66 -8.97
CA ALA A 96 0.73 -9.05 -9.12
C ALA A 96 0.68 -7.76 -9.95
N LEU A 97 -0.12 -7.74 -11.02
CA LEU A 97 -0.36 -6.54 -11.81
C LEU A 97 -0.93 -5.39 -10.96
N GLY A 98 -1.85 -5.70 -10.06
CA GLY A 98 -2.40 -4.73 -9.11
C GLY A 98 -1.32 -4.11 -8.22
N ILE A 99 -0.40 -4.92 -7.69
CA ILE A 99 0.70 -4.44 -6.83
C ILE A 99 1.71 -3.61 -7.63
N VAL A 100 2.07 -4.04 -8.82
CA VAL A 100 2.97 -3.28 -9.71
C VAL A 100 2.36 -1.92 -10.06
N ASN A 101 1.06 -1.86 -10.32
CA ASN A 101 0.36 -0.61 -10.60
C ASN A 101 0.28 0.32 -9.38
N GLU A 102 0.25 -0.23 -8.17
CA GLU A 102 0.29 0.54 -6.91
C GLU A 102 1.68 1.14 -6.67
N TYR A 103 2.75 0.43 -7.08
CA TYR A 103 4.15 0.87 -6.91
C TYR A 103 4.87 0.96 -8.26
N PRO A 104 4.44 1.86 -9.17
CA PRO A 104 4.94 1.89 -10.55
C PRO A 104 6.41 2.31 -10.69
N ASN A 105 6.99 2.90 -9.64
CA ASN A 105 8.38 3.34 -9.61
C ASN A 105 9.29 2.41 -8.79
N CYS A 106 8.78 1.31 -8.28
CA CYS A 106 9.55 0.32 -7.55
C CYS A 106 10.17 -0.71 -8.51
N SER A 107 11.28 -0.33 -9.16
CA SER A 107 11.94 -1.14 -10.19
C SER A 107 12.33 -2.55 -9.70
N THR A 108 12.78 -2.67 -8.46
CA THR A 108 13.13 -3.97 -7.86
C THR A 108 11.93 -4.91 -7.77
N LEU A 109 10.77 -4.40 -7.35
CA LEU A 109 9.52 -5.16 -7.32
C LEU A 109 9.11 -5.61 -8.72
N ILE A 110 9.06 -4.66 -9.65
CA ILE A 110 8.62 -4.90 -11.03
C ILE A 110 9.49 -5.96 -11.69
N TRP A 111 10.81 -5.85 -11.53
CA TRP A 111 11.74 -6.82 -12.10
C TRP A 111 11.58 -8.22 -11.49
N GLN A 112 11.47 -8.34 -10.16
CA GLN A 112 11.29 -9.63 -9.51
C GLN A 112 9.94 -10.28 -9.86
N VAL A 113 8.87 -9.50 -9.92
CA VAL A 113 7.55 -9.97 -10.39
C VAL A 113 7.64 -10.50 -11.81
N ALA A 114 8.29 -9.75 -12.72
CA ALA A 114 8.49 -10.18 -14.09
C ALA A 114 9.28 -11.49 -14.20
N VAL A 115 10.36 -11.64 -13.45
CA VAL A 115 11.18 -12.86 -13.43
C VAL A 115 10.38 -14.09 -13.00
N ILE A 116 9.61 -13.98 -11.92
CA ILE A 116 8.81 -15.11 -11.40
C ILE A 116 7.71 -15.49 -12.40
N LEU A 117 6.97 -14.53 -12.92
CA LEU A 117 5.88 -14.80 -13.86
C LEU A 117 6.41 -15.36 -15.19
N ASP A 118 7.55 -14.86 -15.66
CA ASP A 118 8.19 -15.35 -16.87
C ASP A 118 8.69 -16.81 -16.70
N ALA A 119 9.38 -17.09 -15.60
CA ALA A 119 9.86 -18.43 -15.30
C ALA A 119 8.71 -19.46 -15.21
N ARG A 120 7.64 -19.11 -14.50
CA ARG A 120 6.50 -20.01 -14.27
C ARG A 120 5.65 -20.25 -15.54
N ARG A 121 5.48 -19.25 -16.41
CA ARG A 121 4.79 -19.46 -17.67
C ARG A 121 5.54 -20.38 -18.63
N LEU A 122 6.89 -20.34 -18.60
CA LEU A 122 7.75 -21.19 -19.43
C LEU A 122 7.85 -22.64 -18.91
N THR A 123 7.57 -22.88 -17.64
CA THR A 123 7.59 -24.23 -17.04
C THR A 123 6.28 -24.99 -17.13
N GLY A 124 5.28 -24.46 -17.86
CA GLY A 124 4.01 -25.14 -18.12
C GLY A 124 2.92 -24.92 -17.08
N GLU A 125 3.12 -24.00 -16.15
CA GLU A 125 2.10 -23.60 -15.15
C GLU A 125 1.09 -22.58 -15.71
N CYS A 126 1.27 -22.12 -16.95
CA CYS A 126 0.41 -21.21 -17.67
C CYS A 126 -0.17 -21.89 -18.92
N GLU A 127 -1.49 -21.86 -19.07
CA GLU A 127 -2.18 -22.46 -20.22
C GLU A 127 -1.97 -21.66 -21.52
N GLU A 128 -1.87 -20.33 -21.41
CA GLU A 128 -1.71 -19.41 -22.54
C GLU A 128 -0.48 -18.49 -22.35
N PRO A 129 0.77 -19.01 -22.45
CA PRO A 129 1.96 -18.24 -22.14
C PRO A 129 2.13 -16.98 -22.98
N ASP A 130 1.77 -17.00 -24.26
CA ASP A 130 1.93 -15.86 -25.17
C ASP A 130 1.03 -14.66 -24.82
N LYS A 131 -0.07 -14.90 -24.12
CA LYS A 131 -1.00 -13.86 -23.66
C LYS A 131 -0.33 -12.79 -22.81
N TYR A 132 0.69 -13.17 -22.08
CA TYR A 132 1.38 -12.31 -21.10
C TYR A 132 2.70 -11.73 -21.58
N ASP A 133 3.19 -12.14 -22.75
CA ASP A 133 4.48 -11.74 -23.32
C ASP A 133 4.69 -10.23 -23.35
N LYS A 134 3.72 -9.51 -23.89
CA LYS A 134 3.83 -8.07 -24.07
C LYS A 134 4.00 -7.33 -22.74
N GLN A 135 3.20 -7.67 -21.75
CA GLN A 135 3.24 -7.02 -20.44
C GLN A 135 4.52 -7.36 -19.68
N ILE A 136 4.91 -8.63 -19.66
CA ILE A 136 6.12 -9.07 -18.96
C ILE A 136 7.36 -8.44 -19.59
N ASN A 137 7.43 -8.39 -20.92
CA ASN A 137 8.53 -7.75 -21.61
C ASN A 137 8.62 -6.25 -21.32
N THR A 138 7.47 -5.57 -21.21
CA THR A 138 7.44 -4.16 -20.81
C THR A 138 8.02 -3.95 -19.41
N TRP A 139 7.82 -4.88 -18.51
CA TRP A 139 8.36 -4.78 -17.14
C TRP A 139 9.88 -4.96 -17.06
N TYR A 140 10.50 -5.61 -18.05
CA TYR A 140 11.95 -5.71 -18.14
C TYR A 140 12.63 -4.43 -18.68
N GLU A 141 11.88 -3.55 -19.34
CA GLU A 141 12.36 -2.28 -19.86
C GLU A 141 12.43 -1.19 -18.78
#